data_266ec1569e84817fb327ae4e60d76d71
#
_entry.id   266ec1569e84817fb327ae4e60d76d71
#
_cell.length_a   1.000
_cell.length_b   1.000
_cell.length_c   1.000
_cell.angle_alpha   90.00
_cell.angle_beta   90.00
_cell.angle_gamma   90.00
#
_symmetry.space_group_name_H-M   'P 1'
#
loop_
_entity.id
_entity.type
_entity.pdbx_description
1 polymer ?
#
loop_
_entity_poly.entity_id
_entity_poly.type
_entity_poly.pdbx_seq_one_letter_code
_entity_poly.pdbx_strand_id
1 'polypeptide(L)'
;MPIQVLPPQLANQIAAGEVVERPASVVKELVENSLDAGATRIDIDIERGGAKLIRIRDNGSGIKKDELALALARHATSKIASLDDLEAIISLGFRGEALASISSVARLTLTSRTAEQQEAWQAYAEGRDQAVTVKPAAHPVGTTLEVLDLFYNTPARRKFMRTEKTEFGHIDEVVRRIALARFDVTINLSHNGKVMRQYRGVAQDGQRERRLGTICGAAFLEHALAIEWQHGYLTLRGWVADPLHTTPALAEIQYCYVNGRMMRDRLINHAIRQACEDKLGADQQPAFVLYLEIDPHQVDVNVHPAKHEVRFHQSRLVHDFIYQGVLSVLQQQLDAPLAEKDDPPAPRPMPENRIAAGGNQFARPAEAREPATRFSITPSREPAASSGKPGGASWPHAQPGYQKQQGALYRQLLDTPTAPKPALQPPAAAELAGHSQSFGRVLTIVGGDCALLEREGGLALLSLTVAERWLRQAQLTPGAEAVCAQPLLIPLRLKVTEGEKQALAAAQPALAQLGIDVHTDALHVTVRAVPLPLRQQNLQILIPELIGYLAQQNAFDVGNIAQWMARNLTSEQTSWNMAQAIALLADVERLCPQLVRTPPGGLLQPVDLHSAMNALKDE
;
A
#
# COMPACT_ATOMS: atom_id res chain seq x y z
N MET A 1 8.34 40.59 1.94
CA MET A 1 8.23 40.53 0.46
C MET A 1 6.76 40.32 0.12
N PRO A 2 6.21 41.03 -0.89
CA PRO A 2 4.82 40.81 -1.29
C PRO A 2 4.64 39.42 -1.91
N ILE A 3 3.47 38.81 -1.73
CA ILE A 3 3.09 37.57 -2.38
C ILE A 3 2.90 37.87 -3.87
N GLN A 4 3.54 37.06 -4.73
CA GLN A 4 3.47 37.20 -6.18
C GLN A 4 3.16 35.85 -6.83
N VAL A 5 2.41 35.90 -7.94
CA VAL A 5 2.20 34.69 -8.78
C VAL A 5 3.50 34.39 -9.50
N LEU A 6 4.01 33.18 -9.34
CA LEU A 6 5.24 32.73 -9.98
C LEU A 6 5.05 32.58 -11.49
N PRO A 7 6.04 32.94 -12.31
CA PRO A 7 6.03 32.60 -13.72
C PRO A 7 5.82 31.08 -13.89
N PRO A 8 5.04 30.64 -14.89
CA PRO A 8 4.73 29.24 -15.11
C PRO A 8 5.95 28.32 -15.16
N GLN A 9 7.06 28.84 -15.76
CA GLN A 9 8.33 28.12 -15.82
C GLN A 9 8.94 27.84 -14.43
N LEU A 10 8.95 28.83 -13.54
CA LEU A 10 9.50 28.67 -12.20
C LEU A 10 8.62 27.73 -11.37
N ALA A 11 7.31 27.87 -11.50
CA ALA A 11 6.34 26.97 -10.89
C ALA A 11 6.56 25.51 -11.37
N ASN A 12 6.82 25.32 -12.68
CA ASN A 12 7.14 24.01 -13.27
C ASN A 12 8.45 23.43 -12.73
N GLN A 13 9.49 24.22 -12.57
CA GLN A 13 10.75 23.77 -12.00
C GLN A 13 10.66 23.42 -10.51
N ILE A 14 9.82 24.12 -9.75
CA ILE A 14 9.53 23.81 -8.34
C ILE A 14 8.79 22.47 -8.26
N ALA A 15 7.69 22.31 -9.01
CA ALA A 15 6.92 21.06 -9.05
C ALA A 15 7.74 19.89 -9.59
N ALA A 16 8.61 20.11 -10.59
CA ALA A 16 9.57 19.10 -11.05
C ALA A 16 10.54 18.68 -9.92
N GLY A 17 10.69 19.48 -8.86
CA GLY A 17 11.48 19.11 -7.69
C GLY A 17 10.88 17.99 -6.87
N GLU A 18 9.59 17.91 -6.85
CA GLU A 18 8.83 16.89 -6.09
C GLU A 18 8.64 15.60 -6.88
N VAL A 19 8.55 15.70 -8.22
CA VAL A 19 8.27 14.56 -9.11
C VAL A 19 9.56 13.93 -9.66
N VAL A 20 10.56 14.75 -10.01
CA VAL A 20 11.81 14.35 -10.69
C VAL A 20 13.00 14.60 -9.77
N GLU A 21 13.24 13.72 -8.83
CA GLU A 21 14.40 13.80 -7.92
C GLU A 21 15.70 13.29 -8.60
N ARG A 22 15.58 12.22 -9.38
CA ARG A 22 16.70 11.51 -10.01
C ARG A 22 16.28 10.77 -11.28
N PRO A 23 17.23 10.24 -12.08
CA PRO A 23 16.92 9.46 -13.29
C PRO A 23 15.96 8.30 -13.08
N ALA A 24 16.08 7.59 -11.95
CA ALA A 24 15.18 6.47 -11.62
C ALA A 24 13.71 6.89 -11.46
N SER A 25 13.45 8.12 -10.97
CA SER A 25 12.08 8.66 -10.88
C SER A 25 11.48 8.88 -12.28
N VAL A 26 12.29 9.38 -13.22
CA VAL A 26 11.88 9.55 -14.63
C VAL A 26 11.53 8.19 -15.24
N VAL A 27 12.43 7.19 -15.10
CA VAL A 27 12.19 5.83 -15.64
C VAL A 27 10.91 5.25 -15.06
N LYS A 28 10.68 5.40 -13.74
CA LYS A 28 9.48 4.92 -13.08
C LYS A 28 8.20 5.48 -13.72
N GLU A 29 8.08 6.81 -13.79
CA GLU A 29 6.88 7.47 -14.31
C GLU A 29 6.64 7.14 -15.80
N LEU A 30 7.70 7.06 -16.60
CA LEU A 30 7.57 6.74 -18.03
C LEU A 30 7.19 5.28 -18.27
N VAL A 31 7.74 4.33 -17.51
CA VAL A 31 7.37 2.91 -17.59
C VAL A 31 5.95 2.69 -17.08
N GLU A 32 5.53 3.35 -15.98
CA GLU A 32 4.14 3.31 -15.52
C GLU A 32 3.16 3.82 -16.58
N ASN A 33 3.51 4.87 -17.32
CA ASN A 33 2.69 5.35 -18.44
C ASN A 33 2.60 4.32 -19.58
N SER A 34 3.69 3.63 -19.91
CA SER A 34 3.68 2.56 -20.91
C SER A 34 2.80 1.37 -20.48
N LEU A 35 2.83 1.01 -19.19
CA LEU A 35 1.96 -0.03 -18.61
C LEU A 35 0.48 0.37 -18.65
N ASP A 36 0.17 1.61 -18.30
CA ASP A 36 -1.19 2.16 -18.37
C ASP A 36 -1.72 2.24 -19.82
N ALA A 37 -0.81 2.38 -20.82
CA ALA A 37 -1.14 2.30 -22.25
C ALA A 37 -1.33 0.86 -22.75
N GLY A 38 -1.29 -0.15 -21.88
CA GLY A 38 -1.48 -1.55 -22.23
C GLY A 38 -0.28 -2.18 -22.96
N ALA A 39 0.93 -1.66 -22.75
CA ALA A 39 2.13 -2.22 -23.37
C ALA A 39 2.40 -3.65 -22.88
N THR A 40 2.71 -4.55 -23.82
CA THR A 40 3.18 -5.91 -23.54
C THR A 40 4.69 -6.05 -23.69
N ARG A 41 5.33 -5.04 -24.26
CA ARG A 41 6.79 -4.95 -24.41
C ARG A 41 7.27 -3.53 -24.17
N ILE A 42 8.30 -3.40 -23.33
CA ILE A 42 8.94 -2.13 -23.00
C ILE A 42 10.45 -2.31 -23.13
N ASP A 43 11.08 -1.51 -24.00
CA ASP A 43 12.53 -1.44 -24.20
C ASP A 43 13.04 -0.13 -23.56
N ILE A 44 14.03 -0.24 -22.66
CA ILE A 44 14.59 0.87 -21.86
C ILE A 44 16.08 1.00 -22.18
N ASP A 45 16.48 2.13 -22.76
CA ASP A 45 17.88 2.43 -23.07
C ASP A 45 18.36 3.60 -22.20
N ILE A 46 19.44 3.37 -21.48
CA ILE A 46 20.03 4.33 -20.53
C ILE A 46 21.48 4.66 -20.95
N GLU A 47 21.83 5.95 -21.02
CA GLU A 47 23.22 6.38 -21.17
C GLU A 47 23.64 7.23 -19.96
N ARG A 48 24.87 6.97 -19.50
CA ARG A 48 25.50 7.66 -18.36
C ARG A 48 24.62 7.72 -17.13
N GLY A 49 24.05 6.56 -16.75
CA GLY A 49 23.17 6.46 -15.58
C GLY A 49 21.88 7.27 -15.69
N GLY A 50 21.46 7.64 -16.91
CA GLY A 50 20.28 8.45 -17.20
C GLY A 50 20.52 9.96 -17.23
N ALA A 51 21.76 10.41 -17.01
CA ALA A 51 22.10 11.83 -17.11
C ALA A 51 22.08 12.34 -18.54
N LYS A 52 22.52 11.50 -19.52
CA LYS A 52 22.60 11.85 -20.92
C LYS A 52 21.38 11.46 -21.72
N LEU A 53 20.94 10.22 -21.58
CA LEU A 53 19.75 9.68 -22.27
C LEU A 53 18.99 8.73 -21.38
N ILE A 54 17.67 8.92 -21.35
CA ILE A 54 16.66 7.93 -20.95
C ILE A 54 15.71 7.78 -22.11
N ARG A 55 15.70 6.61 -22.77
CA ARG A 55 14.77 6.29 -23.85
C ARG A 55 13.90 5.12 -23.43
N ILE A 56 12.61 5.30 -23.54
CA ILE A 56 11.63 4.24 -23.26
C ILE A 56 10.75 4.09 -24.47
N ARG A 57 10.71 2.87 -25.00
CA ARG A 57 9.90 2.48 -26.14
C ARG A 57 8.95 1.38 -25.76
N ASP A 58 7.67 1.58 -26.06
CA ASP A 58 6.61 0.61 -25.82
C ASP A 58 5.83 0.29 -27.09
N ASN A 59 5.02 -0.77 -26.99
CA ASN A 59 4.08 -1.20 -28.03
C ASN A 59 2.62 -1.04 -27.56
N GLY A 60 2.35 -0.06 -26.69
CA GLY A 60 1.02 0.25 -26.18
C GLY A 60 0.11 0.90 -27.22
N SER A 61 -1.03 1.42 -26.78
CA SER A 61 -2.06 2.03 -27.63
C SER A 61 -1.60 3.22 -28.46
N GLY A 62 -0.51 3.88 -28.06
CA GLY A 62 -0.04 5.13 -28.63
C GLY A 62 -0.88 6.35 -28.22
N ILE A 63 -0.49 7.53 -28.73
CA ILE A 63 -1.13 8.83 -28.47
C ILE A 63 -1.51 9.45 -29.81
N LYS A 64 -2.71 9.98 -29.94
CA LYS A 64 -3.21 10.64 -31.14
C LYS A 64 -2.46 11.96 -31.40
N LYS A 65 -2.31 12.35 -32.68
CA LYS A 65 -1.65 13.60 -33.08
C LYS A 65 -2.14 14.79 -32.29
N ASP A 66 -3.45 14.95 -32.17
CA ASP A 66 -4.08 16.12 -31.54
C ASP A 66 -3.88 16.15 -30.02
N GLU A 67 -3.58 14.99 -29.41
CA GLU A 67 -3.33 14.83 -27.97
C GLU A 67 -1.83 14.94 -27.62
N LEU A 68 -0.90 14.90 -28.57
CA LEU A 68 0.53 14.95 -28.29
C LEU A 68 0.98 16.23 -27.57
N ALA A 69 0.44 17.38 -28.00
CA ALA A 69 0.74 18.64 -27.30
C ALA A 69 0.10 18.68 -25.91
N LEU A 70 -1.11 18.13 -25.79
CA LEU A 70 -1.84 18.05 -24.54
C LEU A 70 -1.15 17.10 -23.53
N ALA A 71 -0.57 15.98 -23.99
CA ALA A 71 0.19 15.05 -23.17
C ALA A 71 1.40 15.71 -22.48
N LEU A 72 1.94 16.79 -23.04
CA LEU A 72 3.04 17.58 -22.48
C LEU A 72 2.57 18.77 -21.65
N ALA A 73 1.26 19.05 -21.62
CA ALA A 73 0.66 20.11 -20.81
C ALA A 73 0.48 19.65 -19.36
N ARG A 74 0.42 20.63 -18.44
CA ARG A 74 0.10 20.36 -17.02
C ARG A 74 -1.37 20.06 -16.83
N HIS A 75 -1.63 19.21 -15.83
CA HIS A 75 -2.99 18.85 -15.42
C HIS A 75 -3.82 18.21 -16.54
N ALA A 76 -3.15 17.71 -17.59
CA ALA A 76 -3.79 16.97 -18.66
C ALA A 76 -3.58 15.47 -18.43
N THR A 77 -4.67 14.75 -18.25
CA THR A 77 -4.68 13.31 -18.04
C THR A 77 -5.91 12.67 -18.70
N SER A 78 -5.73 11.49 -19.26
CA SER A 78 -6.82 10.65 -19.76
C SER A 78 -7.34 9.64 -18.70
N LYS A 79 -6.74 9.66 -17.50
CA LYS A 79 -6.88 8.59 -16.49
C LYS A 79 -7.89 8.92 -15.38
N ILE A 80 -8.23 10.19 -15.22
CA ILE A 80 -9.20 10.71 -14.25
C ILE A 80 -10.04 11.76 -14.95
N ALA A 81 -11.35 11.60 -14.93
CA ALA A 81 -12.32 12.55 -15.47
C ALA A 81 -13.33 13.03 -14.41
N SER A 82 -13.49 12.29 -13.32
CA SER A 82 -14.46 12.55 -12.26
C SER A 82 -13.84 12.44 -10.86
N LEU A 83 -14.58 12.89 -9.83
CA LEU A 83 -14.22 12.69 -8.43
C LEU A 83 -14.23 11.21 -8.06
N ASP A 84 -15.16 10.43 -8.60
CA ASP A 84 -15.26 9.00 -8.35
C ASP A 84 -14.00 8.26 -8.85
N ASP A 85 -13.43 8.69 -10.00
CA ASP A 85 -12.15 8.14 -10.48
C ASP A 85 -10.98 8.47 -9.54
N LEU A 86 -11.05 9.61 -8.84
CA LEU A 86 -10.03 10.01 -7.87
C LEU A 86 -10.13 9.22 -6.57
N GLU A 87 -11.33 8.79 -6.20
CA GLU A 87 -11.56 7.95 -5.01
C GLU A 87 -11.19 6.48 -5.25
N ALA A 88 -11.26 6.01 -6.50
CA ALA A 88 -10.94 4.64 -6.89
C ALA A 88 -9.87 4.58 -7.99
N ILE A 89 -8.65 5.01 -7.68
CA ILE A 89 -7.55 5.10 -8.65
C ILE A 89 -7.02 3.70 -9.01
N ILE A 90 -7.31 3.25 -10.22
CA ILE A 90 -6.85 1.97 -10.76
C ILE A 90 -5.53 2.14 -11.54
N SER A 91 -5.35 3.24 -12.30
CA SER A 91 -4.16 3.50 -13.12
C SER A 91 -2.91 3.78 -12.28
N LEU A 92 -1.72 3.42 -12.75
CA LEU A 92 -0.45 3.67 -12.05
C LEU A 92 -0.09 5.16 -11.99
N GLY A 93 -0.38 5.94 -13.04
CA GLY A 93 -0.24 7.40 -13.06
C GLY A 93 -1.60 8.09 -13.15
N PHE A 94 -1.80 9.25 -12.52
CA PHE A 94 -3.09 9.95 -12.53
C PHE A 94 -3.00 11.49 -12.49
N ARG A 95 -1.87 12.07 -12.07
CA ARG A 95 -1.76 13.53 -11.79
C ARG A 95 -1.63 14.40 -13.04
N GLY A 96 -1.27 13.84 -14.22
CA GLY A 96 -1.09 14.61 -15.44
C GLY A 96 0.06 15.62 -15.40
N GLU A 97 1.08 15.40 -14.56
CA GLU A 97 2.18 16.34 -14.35
C GLU A 97 3.56 15.78 -14.69
N ALA A 98 3.70 14.46 -14.85
CA ALA A 98 5.00 13.81 -15.01
C ALA A 98 5.74 14.30 -16.26
N LEU A 99 5.11 14.26 -17.44
CA LEU A 99 5.75 14.66 -18.71
C LEU A 99 6.07 16.16 -18.72
N ALA A 100 5.17 17.00 -18.23
CA ALA A 100 5.37 18.45 -18.09
C ALA A 100 6.54 18.77 -17.14
N SER A 101 6.65 18.04 -16.03
CA SER A 101 7.74 18.17 -15.06
C SER A 101 9.08 17.74 -15.64
N ILE A 102 9.13 16.61 -16.35
CA ILE A 102 10.32 16.09 -17.00
C ILE A 102 10.80 17.07 -18.10
N SER A 103 9.89 17.55 -18.96
CA SER A 103 10.24 18.50 -20.04
C SER A 103 10.75 19.83 -19.52
N SER A 104 10.35 20.26 -18.31
CA SER A 104 10.84 21.50 -17.70
C SER A 104 12.30 21.45 -17.26
N VAL A 105 12.86 20.25 -17.04
CA VAL A 105 14.24 20.04 -16.56
C VAL A 105 15.12 19.22 -17.51
N ALA A 106 14.57 18.81 -18.66
CA ALA A 106 15.27 18.02 -19.68
C ALA A 106 14.78 18.41 -21.08
N ARG A 107 15.42 17.89 -22.12
CA ARG A 107 14.94 17.93 -23.49
C ARG A 107 14.15 16.67 -23.75
N LEU A 108 12.86 16.81 -24.03
CA LEU A 108 11.95 15.68 -24.18
C LEU A 108 11.44 15.59 -25.62
N THR A 109 11.56 14.39 -26.18
CA THR A 109 10.97 14.03 -27.47
C THR A 109 9.98 12.89 -27.25
N LEU A 110 8.75 13.08 -27.73
CA LEU A 110 7.66 12.11 -27.66
C LEU A 110 7.27 11.74 -29.09
N THR A 111 7.50 10.50 -29.51
CA THR A 111 7.10 9.98 -30.82
C THR A 111 6.07 8.90 -30.62
N SER A 112 4.92 9.00 -31.29
CA SER A 112 3.84 8.04 -31.10
C SER A 112 3.01 7.81 -32.34
N ARG A 113 2.41 6.62 -32.42
CA ARG A 113 1.43 6.22 -33.41
C ARG A 113 0.38 5.31 -32.81
N THR A 114 -0.89 5.60 -33.03
CA THR A 114 -2.00 4.70 -32.68
C THR A 114 -2.25 3.70 -33.80
N ALA A 115 -2.96 2.61 -33.49
CA ALA A 115 -3.32 1.61 -34.52
C ALA A 115 -4.25 2.16 -35.63
N GLU A 116 -5.02 3.20 -35.31
CA GLU A 116 -5.97 3.85 -36.24
C GLU A 116 -5.29 4.83 -37.22
N GLN A 117 -4.06 5.29 -36.89
CA GLN A 117 -3.33 6.28 -37.68
C GLN A 117 -2.34 5.61 -38.62
N GLN A 118 -2.29 6.09 -39.87
CA GLN A 118 -1.29 5.62 -40.84
C GLN A 118 0.08 6.22 -40.59
N GLU A 119 0.13 7.46 -40.09
CA GLU A 119 1.35 8.22 -39.85
C GLU A 119 1.66 8.35 -38.37
N ALA A 120 2.93 8.30 -38.02
CA ALA A 120 3.41 8.62 -36.69
C ALA A 120 3.70 10.13 -36.56
N TRP A 121 3.60 10.63 -35.36
CA TRP A 121 3.86 12.03 -35.05
C TRP A 121 4.84 12.17 -33.89
N GLN A 122 5.67 13.21 -33.95
CA GLN A 122 6.67 13.52 -32.92
C GLN A 122 6.41 14.91 -32.37
N ALA A 123 6.35 15.01 -31.05
CA ALA A 123 6.31 16.26 -30.30
C ALA A 123 7.66 16.47 -29.62
N TYR A 124 8.16 17.70 -29.66
CA TYR A 124 9.40 18.11 -29.00
C TYR A 124 9.10 19.24 -28.01
N ALA A 125 9.65 19.12 -26.81
CA ALA A 125 9.56 20.14 -25.75
C ALA A 125 10.92 20.35 -25.08
N GLU A 126 11.32 21.61 -24.93
CA GLU A 126 12.58 21.97 -24.27
C GLU A 126 12.37 23.10 -23.26
N GLY A 127 12.64 22.85 -22.04
CA GLY A 127 12.84 23.70 -20.83
C GLY A 127 12.19 25.07 -20.74
N ARG A 128 12.47 25.97 -21.64
CA ARG A 128 12.05 27.39 -21.55
C ARG A 128 10.80 27.73 -22.33
N ASP A 129 10.67 27.18 -23.52
CA ASP A 129 9.59 27.49 -24.42
C ASP A 129 8.54 26.39 -24.32
N GLN A 130 7.37 26.72 -23.82
CA GLN A 130 6.22 25.80 -23.75
C GLN A 130 5.64 25.50 -25.15
N ALA A 131 6.25 26.00 -26.20
CA ALA A 131 5.82 25.75 -27.57
C ALA A 131 6.21 24.31 -27.98
N VAL A 132 5.23 23.43 -27.93
CA VAL A 132 5.38 22.06 -28.41
C VAL A 132 5.37 22.08 -29.93
N THR A 133 6.48 21.65 -30.55
CA THR A 133 6.57 21.49 -32.01
C THR A 133 6.15 20.07 -32.38
N VAL A 134 5.09 19.94 -33.19
CA VAL A 134 4.60 18.64 -33.68
C VAL A 134 4.96 18.49 -35.15
N LYS A 135 5.61 17.36 -35.51
CA LYS A 135 6.02 17.06 -36.88
C LYS A 135 5.75 15.58 -37.22
N PRO A 136 5.57 15.22 -38.50
CA PRO A 136 5.49 13.84 -38.93
C PRO A 136 6.78 13.06 -38.59
N ALA A 137 6.63 11.78 -38.26
CA ALA A 137 7.72 10.88 -37.93
C ALA A 137 7.43 9.45 -38.43
N ALA A 138 8.42 8.58 -38.39
CA ALA A 138 8.25 7.15 -38.66
C ALA A 138 8.34 6.38 -37.34
N HIS A 139 7.26 5.69 -36.96
CA HIS A 139 7.19 4.88 -35.75
C HIS A 139 6.19 3.73 -35.91
N PRO A 140 6.45 2.54 -35.36
CA PRO A 140 5.43 1.50 -35.28
C PRO A 140 4.31 1.93 -34.32
N VAL A 141 3.24 1.14 -34.17
CA VAL A 141 2.22 1.37 -33.16
C VAL A 141 2.86 1.32 -31.77
N GLY A 142 2.53 2.29 -30.93
CA GLY A 142 3.11 2.48 -29.61
C GLY A 142 3.75 3.85 -29.42
N THR A 143 4.60 4.00 -28.41
CA THR A 143 5.22 5.27 -28.04
C THR A 143 6.72 5.12 -27.78
N THR A 144 7.49 6.11 -28.17
CA THR A 144 8.89 6.28 -27.74
C THR A 144 9.04 7.65 -27.10
N LEU A 145 9.54 7.64 -25.88
CA LEU A 145 9.93 8.82 -25.10
C LEU A 145 11.44 8.87 -24.97
N GLU A 146 12.03 9.99 -25.35
CA GLU A 146 13.46 10.27 -25.21
C GLU A 146 13.65 11.50 -24.33
N VAL A 147 14.35 11.32 -23.22
CA VAL A 147 14.72 12.38 -22.27
C VAL A 147 16.22 12.57 -22.37
N LEU A 148 16.64 13.72 -22.86
CA LEU A 148 18.03 14.06 -23.07
C LEU A 148 18.49 15.11 -22.05
N ASP A 149 19.77 15.00 -21.64
CA ASP A 149 20.48 15.96 -20.79
C ASP A 149 19.68 16.35 -19.52
N LEU A 150 19.27 15.36 -18.73
CA LEU A 150 18.51 15.58 -17.51
C LEU A 150 19.21 16.59 -16.57
N PHE A 151 18.45 17.58 -16.08
CA PHE A 151 18.92 18.70 -15.26
C PHE A 151 19.90 19.67 -15.95
N TYR A 152 19.88 19.79 -17.31
CA TYR A 152 20.76 20.69 -18.03
C TYR A 152 20.58 22.15 -17.62
N ASN A 153 19.35 22.56 -17.28
CA ASN A 153 18.98 23.92 -16.87
C ASN A 153 18.88 24.11 -15.34
N THR A 154 19.17 23.08 -14.56
CA THR A 154 19.16 23.10 -13.09
C THR A 154 20.49 22.59 -12.53
N PRO A 155 21.59 23.39 -12.65
CA PRO A 155 22.93 22.93 -12.32
C PRO A 155 23.09 22.49 -10.85
N ALA A 156 22.35 23.08 -9.92
CA ALA A 156 22.36 22.65 -8.52
C ALA A 156 21.90 21.19 -8.38
N ARG A 157 20.77 20.82 -9.02
CA ARG A 157 20.28 19.42 -9.02
C ARG A 157 21.23 18.47 -9.71
N ARG A 158 21.83 18.89 -10.83
CA ARG A 158 22.83 18.09 -11.54
C ARG A 158 24.02 17.74 -10.66
N LYS A 159 24.46 18.64 -9.75
CA LYS A 159 25.52 18.38 -8.77
C LYS A 159 25.15 17.37 -7.70
N PHE A 160 23.88 17.19 -7.40
CA PHE A 160 23.40 16.18 -6.43
C PHE A 160 23.29 14.77 -7.01
N MET A 161 23.36 14.61 -8.33
CA MET A 161 23.41 13.29 -8.94
C MET A 161 24.68 12.55 -8.49
N ARG A 162 24.50 11.28 -8.18
CA ARG A 162 25.59 10.39 -7.77
C ARG A 162 26.37 9.91 -8.99
N THR A 163 27.27 8.95 -8.76
CA THR A 163 28.02 8.34 -9.86
C THR A 163 27.08 7.62 -10.83
N GLU A 164 27.49 7.50 -12.08
CA GLU A 164 26.77 6.79 -13.14
C GLU A 164 26.34 5.38 -12.71
N LYS A 165 27.25 4.64 -12.06
CA LYS A 165 26.98 3.29 -11.52
C LYS A 165 25.90 3.31 -10.46
N THR A 166 25.89 4.31 -9.56
CA THR A 166 24.92 4.44 -8.48
C THR A 166 23.54 4.79 -9.05
N GLU A 167 23.46 5.77 -9.96
CA GLU A 167 22.18 6.15 -10.58
C GLU A 167 21.59 5.01 -11.41
N PHE A 168 22.45 4.29 -12.17
CA PHE A 168 22.00 3.10 -12.89
C PHE A 168 21.52 2.00 -11.93
N GLY A 169 22.17 1.81 -10.78
CA GLY A 169 21.73 0.88 -9.75
C GLY A 169 20.31 1.18 -9.25
N HIS A 170 19.97 2.46 -9.09
CA HIS A 170 18.60 2.87 -8.73
C HIS A 170 17.58 2.60 -9.86
N ILE A 171 18.00 2.77 -11.12
CA ILE A 171 17.15 2.42 -12.29
C ILE A 171 16.93 0.91 -12.35
N ASP A 172 18.00 0.09 -12.23
CA ASP A 172 17.90 -1.38 -12.22
C ASP A 172 16.94 -1.88 -11.14
N GLU A 173 17.00 -1.28 -9.95
CA GLU A 173 16.08 -1.61 -8.86
C GLU A 173 14.61 -1.26 -9.17
N VAL A 174 14.34 -0.09 -9.74
CA VAL A 174 13.00 0.31 -10.18
C VAL A 174 12.47 -0.66 -11.25
N VAL A 175 13.31 -1.01 -12.23
CA VAL A 175 12.92 -1.93 -13.31
C VAL A 175 12.65 -3.34 -12.77
N ARG A 176 13.46 -3.84 -11.82
CA ARG A 176 13.20 -5.12 -11.13
C ARG A 176 11.84 -5.13 -10.42
N ARG A 177 11.53 -4.06 -9.70
CA ARG A 177 10.25 -3.91 -8.98
C ARG A 177 9.07 -3.92 -9.93
N ILE A 178 9.14 -3.20 -11.04
CA ILE A 178 8.10 -3.20 -12.05
C ILE A 178 7.98 -4.57 -12.73
N ALA A 179 9.10 -5.24 -12.99
CA ALA A 179 9.12 -6.58 -13.57
C ALA A 179 8.49 -7.65 -12.67
N LEU A 180 8.52 -7.47 -11.35
CA LEU A 180 7.78 -8.30 -10.39
C LEU A 180 6.29 -7.94 -10.32
N ALA A 181 5.92 -6.66 -10.52
CA ALA A 181 4.51 -6.25 -10.54
C ALA A 181 3.75 -6.77 -11.77
N ARG A 182 4.44 -6.90 -12.92
CA ARG A 182 3.82 -7.19 -14.22
C ARG A 182 4.54 -8.34 -14.91
N PHE A 183 4.18 -9.56 -14.53
CA PHE A 183 4.74 -10.79 -15.15
C PHE A 183 4.38 -10.93 -16.62
N ASP A 184 3.26 -10.39 -17.04
CA ASP A 184 2.72 -10.41 -18.40
C ASP A 184 3.53 -9.58 -19.40
N VAL A 185 4.34 -8.61 -18.93
CA VAL A 185 5.07 -7.65 -19.76
C VAL A 185 6.53 -8.06 -19.95
N THR A 186 7.00 -7.99 -21.19
CA THR A 186 8.44 -8.12 -21.52
C THR A 186 9.15 -6.79 -21.30
N ILE A 187 10.19 -6.78 -20.47
CA ILE A 187 10.98 -5.59 -20.17
C ILE A 187 12.46 -5.86 -20.47
N ASN A 188 13.04 -5.05 -21.33
CA ASN A 188 14.47 -5.07 -21.66
C ASN A 188 15.13 -3.79 -21.12
N LEU A 189 16.25 -3.91 -20.44
CA LEU A 189 17.04 -2.79 -19.92
C LEU A 189 18.44 -2.84 -20.48
N SER A 190 18.84 -1.78 -21.18
CA SER A 190 20.18 -1.58 -21.74
C SER A 190 20.87 -0.40 -21.06
N HIS A 191 22.17 -0.50 -20.85
CA HIS A 191 23.00 0.58 -20.32
C HIS A 191 24.24 0.76 -21.18
N ASN A 192 24.45 1.97 -21.72
CA ASN A 192 25.56 2.31 -22.62
C ASN A 192 25.71 1.30 -23.77
N GLY A 193 24.58 0.93 -24.39
CA GLY A 193 24.52 0.00 -25.53
C GLY A 193 24.64 -1.48 -25.18
N LYS A 194 24.79 -1.85 -23.88
CA LYS A 194 24.83 -3.25 -23.43
C LYS A 194 23.51 -3.62 -22.80
N VAL A 195 22.95 -4.78 -23.18
CA VAL A 195 21.78 -5.35 -22.50
C VAL A 195 22.17 -5.82 -21.11
N MET A 196 21.57 -5.23 -20.08
CA MET A 196 21.84 -5.53 -18.69
C MET A 196 20.80 -6.50 -18.11
N ARG A 197 19.52 -6.34 -18.48
CA ARG A 197 18.41 -7.17 -18.03
C ARG A 197 17.47 -7.48 -19.18
N GLN A 198 16.91 -8.70 -19.14
CA GLN A 198 15.86 -9.12 -20.07
C GLN A 198 14.85 -9.96 -19.29
N TYR A 199 13.67 -9.38 -19.04
CA TYR A 199 12.56 -10.03 -18.37
C TYR A 199 11.49 -10.35 -19.41
N ARG A 200 11.33 -11.62 -19.76
CA ARG A 200 10.34 -12.04 -20.77
C ARG A 200 8.96 -12.09 -20.13
N GLY A 201 7.93 -11.66 -20.86
CA GLY A 201 6.54 -11.78 -20.44
C GLY A 201 6.16 -13.26 -20.23
N VAL A 202 5.34 -13.51 -19.24
CA VAL A 202 4.95 -14.85 -18.80
C VAL A 202 3.42 -14.94 -18.79
N ALA A 203 2.87 -15.88 -19.54
CA ALA A 203 1.44 -16.11 -19.64
C ALA A 203 0.92 -17.24 -18.71
N GLN A 204 1.82 -18.13 -18.22
CA GLN A 204 1.46 -19.30 -17.41
C GLN A 204 2.09 -19.23 -16.01
N ASP A 205 1.37 -19.70 -14.99
CA ASP A 205 1.80 -19.61 -13.58
C ASP A 205 3.12 -20.30 -13.29
N GLY A 206 3.37 -21.50 -13.83
CA GLY A 206 4.66 -22.20 -13.63
C GLY A 206 5.90 -21.50 -14.19
N GLN A 207 5.71 -20.47 -15.04
CA GLN A 207 6.82 -19.65 -15.52
C GLN A 207 7.05 -18.40 -14.64
N ARG A 208 6.09 -18.03 -13.76
CA ARG A 208 6.25 -16.92 -12.81
C ARG A 208 7.39 -17.17 -11.85
N GLU A 209 7.50 -18.36 -11.32
CA GLU A 209 8.57 -18.77 -10.41
C GLU A 209 9.96 -18.66 -11.06
N ARG A 210 10.07 -19.03 -12.35
CA ARG A 210 11.33 -18.86 -13.09
C ARG A 210 11.73 -17.38 -13.21
N ARG A 211 10.77 -16.49 -13.47
CA ARG A 211 11.01 -15.06 -13.51
C ARG A 211 11.34 -14.51 -12.12
N LEU A 212 10.64 -14.98 -11.08
CA LEU A 212 10.93 -14.67 -9.68
C LEU A 212 12.37 -15.04 -9.32
N GLY A 213 12.82 -16.27 -9.64
CA GLY A 213 14.20 -16.70 -9.43
C GLY A 213 15.23 -15.88 -10.21
N THR A 214 14.89 -15.42 -11.43
CA THR A 214 15.76 -14.52 -12.21
C THR A 214 15.94 -13.16 -11.53
N ILE A 215 14.92 -12.66 -10.83
CA ILE A 215 14.92 -11.32 -10.19
C ILE A 215 15.44 -11.40 -8.76
N CYS A 216 14.93 -12.33 -7.97
CA CYS A 216 15.20 -12.47 -6.53
C CYS A 216 16.38 -13.43 -6.25
N GLY A 217 16.81 -14.23 -7.24
CA GLY A 217 17.87 -15.22 -7.09
C GLY A 217 17.34 -16.62 -6.76
N ALA A 218 18.16 -17.64 -7.05
CA ALA A 218 17.83 -19.05 -6.81
C ALA A 218 17.63 -19.36 -5.33
N ALA A 219 18.47 -18.78 -4.47
CA ALA A 219 18.37 -18.96 -3.02
C ALA A 219 17.03 -18.51 -2.42
N PHE A 220 16.41 -17.46 -2.97
CA PHE A 220 15.06 -17.08 -2.57
C PHE A 220 14.04 -18.12 -3.01
N LEU A 221 14.14 -18.59 -4.25
CA LEU A 221 13.19 -19.54 -4.82
C LEU A 221 13.23 -20.91 -4.12
N GLU A 222 14.41 -21.37 -3.71
CA GLU A 222 14.61 -22.65 -3.01
C GLU A 222 13.90 -22.68 -1.64
N HIS A 223 13.75 -21.53 -0.99
CA HIS A 223 13.13 -21.42 0.33
C HIS A 223 11.81 -20.64 0.30
N ALA A 224 11.29 -20.33 -0.89
CA ALA A 224 10.05 -19.59 -1.05
C ALA A 224 8.82 -20.47 -0.81
N LEU A 225 7.97 -20.02 0.10
CA LEU A 225 6.67 -20.59 0.39
C LEU A 225 5.62 -19.80 -0.36
N ALA A 226 4.87 -20.46 -1.21
CA ALA A 226 3.78 -19.83 -1.93
C ALA A 226 2.60 -19.51 -0.99
N ILE A 227 2.05 -18.32 -1.10
CA ILE A 227 0.87 -17.87 -0.36
C ILE A 227 -0.26 -17.63 -1.35
N GLU A 228 -1.42 -18.20 -1.06
CA GLU A 228 -2.69 -17.86 -1.67
C GLU A 228 -3.74 -17.83 -0.55
N TRP A 229 -4.14 -16.64 -0.13
CA TRP A 229 -5.05 -16.42 0.97
C TRP A 229 -6.13 -15.43 0.57
N GLN A 230 -7.40 -15.78 0.80
CA GLN A 230 -8.53 -14.94 0.42
C GLN A 230 -9.53 -14.84 1.56
N HIS A 231 -10.01 -13.62 1.83
CA HIS A 231 -11.09 -13.38 2.77
C HIS A 231 -11.91 -12.15 2.34
N GLY A 232 -13.19 -12.38 2.01
CA GLY A 232 -14.06 -11.33 1.49
C GLY A 232 -13.52 -10.70 0.20
N TYR A 233 -13.27 -9.40 0.24
CA TYR A 233 -12.71 -8.63 -0.89
C TYR A 233 -11.18 -8.51 -0.84
N LEU A 234 -10.52 -9.16 0.11
CA LEU A 234 -9.08 -9.18 0.24
C LEU A 234 -8.50 -10.47 -0.33
N THR A 235 -7.50 -10.34 -1.18
CA THR A 235 -6.72 -11.48 -1.70
C THR A 235 -5.23 -11.19 -1.50
N LEU A 236 -4.52 -12.13 -0.86
CA LEU A 236 -3.07 -12.09 -0.68
C LEU A 236 -2.44 -13.25 -1.43
N ARG A 237 -1.55 -12.95 -2.37
CA ARG A 237 -0.79 -13.93 -3.15
C ARG A 237 0.68 -13.61 -3.11
N GLY A 238 1.52 -14.59 -3.42
CA GLY A 238 2.96 -14.38 -3.55
C GLY A 238 3.79 -15.41 -2.84
N TRP A 239 4.95 -14.98 -2.33
CA TRP A 239 5.94 -15.86 -1.72
C TRP A 239 6.58 -15.19 -0.50
N VAL A 240 6.80 -15.99 0.54
CA VAL A 240 7.61 -15.62 1.71
C VAL A 240 8.73 -16.64 1.84
N ALA A 241 9.97 -16.21 2.01
CA ALA A 241 11.06 -17.14 2.30
C ALA A 241 10.89 -17.72 3.71
N ASP A 242 11.21 -19.00 3.87
CA ASP A 242 11.23 -19.65 5.19
C ASP A 242 12.20 -18.87 6.11
N PRO A 243 11.72 -18.32 7.24
CA PRO A 243 12.55 -17.54 8.15
C PRO A 243 13.77 -18.31 8.68
N LEU A 244 13.70 -19.63 8.80
CA LEU A 244 14.80 -20.48 9.27
C LEU A 244 16.01 -20.48 8.31
N HIS A 245 15.79 -20.15 7.04
CA HIS A 245 16.82 -20.12 5.98
C HIS A 245 17.18 -18.70 5.53
N THR A 246 16.75 -17.67 6.27
CA THR A 246 16.99 -16.28 5.91
C THR A 246 18.46 -15.90 6.10
N THR A 247 19.08 -15.46 5.01
CA THR A 247 20.44 -14.89 4.99
C THR A 247 20.37 -13.36 4.87
N PRO A 248 21.42 -12.60 5.22
CA PRO A 248 21.43 -11.13 5.04
C PRO A 248 21.13 -10.68 3.61
N ALA A 249 21.56 -11.46 2.61
CA ALA A 249 21.28 -11.18 1.20
C ALA A 249 19.80 -11.36 0.84
N LEU A 250 19.11 -12.32 1.45
CA LEU A 250 17.67 -12.55 1.28
C LEU A 250 16.85 -11.46 1.98
N ALA A 251 17.31 -10.96 3.12
CA ALA A 251 16.63 -9.91 3.90
C ALA A 251 16.41 -8.60 3.14
N GLU A 252 17.14 -8.35 2.04
CA GLU A 252 16.92 -7.21 1.15
C GLU A 252 15.69 -7.38 0.24
N ILE A 253 15.16 -8.60 0.09
CA ILE A 253 14.03 -8.91 -0.77
C ILE A 253 12.73 -8.67 0.00
N GLN A 254 12.25 -7.43 -0.03
CA GLN A 254 11.03 -6.99 0.62
C GLN A 254 10.15 -6.23 -0.38
N TYR A 255 9.36 -6.97 -1.15
CA TYR A 255 8.50 -6.41 -2.18
C TYR A 255 7.04 -6.67 -1.84
N CYS A 256 6.27 -5.61 -1.65
CA CYS A 256 4.82 -5.67 -1.48
C CYS A 256 4.14 -4.81 -2.54
N TYR A 257 3.07 -5.36 -3.10
CA TYR A 257 2.25 -4.70 -4.12
C TYR A 257 0.80 -4.64 -3.63
N VAL A 258 0.21 -3.46 -3.72
CA VAL A 258 -1.22 -3.25 -3.45
C VAL A 258 -1.88 -2.83 -4.77
N ASN A 259 -2.79 -3.64 -5.28
CA ASN A 259 -3.44 -3.44 -6.58
C ASN A 259 -2.42 -3.18 -7.72
N GLY A 260 -1.33 -3.97 -7.75
CA GLY A 260 -0.26 -3.85 -8.74
C GLY A 260 0.74 -2.70 -8.51
N ARG A 261 0.54 -1.85 -7.48
CA ARG A 261 1.48 -0.78 -7.11
C ARG A 261 2.44 -1.24 -6.04
N MET A 262 3.73 -1.02 -6.25
CA MET A 262 4.71 -1.31 -5.23
C MET A 262 4.60 -0.32 -4.06
N MET A 263 4.47 -0.85 -2.86
CA MET A 263 4.34 -0.11 -1.61
C MET A 263 5.46 -0.44 -0.64
N ARG A 264 5.81 0.54 0.20
CA ARG A 264 6.67 0.38 1.38
C ARG A 264 5.91 0.84 2.61
N ASP A 265 4.82 0.16 2.88
CA ASP A 265 3.93 0.50 3.98
C ASP A 265 4.39 -0.13 5.29
N ARG A 266 4.36 0.64 6.37
CA ARG A 266 4.82 0.19 7.70
C ARG A 266 3.90 -0.86 8.29
N LEU A 267 2.59 -0.75 8.07
CA LEU A 267 1.59 -1.67 8.58
C LEU A 267 1.78 -3.05 7.96
N ILE A 268 1.96 -3.11 6.63
CA ILE A 268 2.20 -4.37 5.90
C ILE A 268 3.49 -5.03 6.39
N ASN A 269 4.59 -4.26 6.46
CA ASN A 269 5.87 -4.78 6.93
C ASN A 269 5.81 -5.27 8.37
N HIS A 270 5.06 -4.56 9.24
CA HIS A 270 4.84 -4.95 10.63
C HIS A 270 4.07 -6.27 10.73
N ALA A 271 2.98 -6.41 9.96
CA ALA A 271 2.18 -7.64 9.95
C ALA A 271 3.01 -8.86 9.53
N ILE A 272 3.83 -8.73 8.47
CA ILE A 272 4.69 -9.81 7.98
C ILE A 272 5.77 -10.14 9.00
N ARG A 273 6.43 -9.13 9.59
CA ARG A 273 7.46 -9.33 10.60
C ARG A 273 6.89 -10.03 11.83
N GLN A 274 5.74 -9.60 12.31
CA GLN A 274 5.06 -10.21 13.46
C GLN A 274 4.70 -11.68 13.18
N ALA A 275 4.23 -12.00 11.97
CA ALA A 275 3.94 -13.39 11.60
C ALA A 275 5.18 -14.30 11.56
N CYS A 276 6.37 -13.72 11.35
CA CYS A 276 7.64 -14.44 11.31
C CYS A 276 8.42 -14.40 12.64
N GLU A 277 7.95 -13.64 13.65
CA GLU A 277 8.70 -13.30 14.87
C GLU A 277 9.21 -14.51 15.64
N ASP A 278 8.39 -15.56 15.76
CA ASP A 278 8.74 -16.79 16.47
C ASP A 278 9.89 -17.59 15.80
N LYS A 279 10.15 -17.32 14.52
CA LYS A 279 11.13 -18.06 13.71
C LYS A 279 12.34 -17.22 13.28
N LEU A 280 12.27 -15.89 13.44
CA LEU A 280 13.34 -14.96 13.09
C LEU A 280 14.24 -14.68 14.30
N GLY A 281 15.55 -14.63 14.07
CA GLY A 281 16.49 -14.09 15.05
C GLY A 281 16.28 -12.56 15.27
N ALA A 282 16.75 -12.03 16.39
CA ALA A 282 16.52 -10.65 16.82
C ALA A 282 16.86 -9.57 15.76
N ASP A 283 17.90 -9.83 14.95
CA ASP A 283 18.38 -8.90 13.90
C ASP A 283 18.01 -9.30 12.47
N GLN A 284 17.22 -10.37 12.31
CA GLN A 284 16.83 -10.86 10.99
C GLN A 284 15.56 -10.16 10.49
N GLN A 285 15.46 -9.99 9.17
CA GLN A 285 14.30 -9.45 8.49
C GLN A 285 13.70 -10.52 7.57
N PRO A 286 12.36 -10.61 7.48
CA PRO A 286 11.71 -11.54 6.56
C PRO A 286 11.95 -11.12 5.11
N ALA A 287 12.13 -12.12 4.23
CA ALA A 287 12.20 -11.90 2.79
C ALA A 287 10.88 -12.33 2.13
N PHE A 288 10.30 -11.45 1.30
CA PHE A 288 8.99 -11.71 0.71
C PHE A 288 8.75 -10.96 -0.61
N VAL A 289 7.87 -11.51 -1.42
CA VAL A 289 7.27 -10.88 -2.59
C VAL A 289 5.76 -11.14 -2.53
N LEU A 290 4.99 -10.14 -2.10
CA LEU A 290 3.56 -10.26 -1.82
C LEU A 290 2.71 -9.31 -2.66
N TYR A 291 1.54 -9.80 -3.06
CA TYR A 291 0.54 -9.07 -3.84
C TYR A 291 -0.76 -9.06 -3.05
N LEU A 292 -1.16 -7.88 -2.62
CA LEU A 292 -2.44 -7.62 -1.96
C LEU A 292 -3.40 -7.00 -2.98
N GLU A 293 -4.50 -7.69 -3.23
CA GLU A 293 -5.63 -7.17 -4.00
C GLU A 293 -6.74 -6.77 -3.02
N ILE A 294 -7.18 -5.53 -3.13
CA ILE A 294 -8.19 -4.91 -2.27
C ILE A 294 -9.09 -4.03 -3.13
N ASP A 295 -10.34 -3.86 -2.75
CA ASP A 295 -11.24 -2.90 -3.39
C ASP A 295 -10.59 -1.50 -3.41
N PRO A 296 -10.45 -0.86 -4.60
CA PRO A 296 -9.85 0.48 -4.72
C PRO A 296 -10.49 1.53 -3.82
N HIS A 297 -11.79 1.44 -3.51
CA HIS A 297 -12.48 2.34 -2.58
C HIS A 297 -12.07 2.16 -1.11
N GLN A 298 -11.40 1.07 -0.77
CA GLN A 298 -10.93 0.78 0.59
C GLN A 298 -9.48 1.21 0.84
N VAL A 299 -8.82 1.81 -0.16
CA VAL A 299 -7.43 2.23 -0.08
C VAL A 299 -7.21 3.60 -0.72
N ASP A 300 -6.73 4.56 0.07
CA ASP A 300 -6.27 5.84 -0.46
C ASP A 300 -4.80 5.76 -0.85
N VAL A 301 -4.52 5.89 -2.15
CA VAL A 301 -3.17 5.88 -2.73
C VAL A 301 -2.61 7.29 -2.97
N ASN A 302 -3.40 8.33 -2.72
CA ASN A 302 -3.01 9.73 -2.93
C ASN A 302 -2.42 10.38 -1.68
N VAL A 303 -1.66 9.63 -0.89
CA VAL A 303 -1.09 10.08 0.39
C VAL A 303 0.26 10.78 0.21
N HIS A 304 1.13 10.26 -0.65
CA HIS A 304 2.50 10.75 -0.82
C HIS A 304 2.81 11.03 -2.30
N PRO A 305 3.58 12.10 -2.65
CA PRO A 305 3.95 12.41 -4.03
C PRO A 305 4.63 11.26 -4.76
N ALA A 306 5.52 10.52 -4.09
CA ALA A 306 6.22 9.36 -4.65
C ALA A 306 5.38 8.06 -4.66
N LYS A 307 4.12 8.09 -4.19
CA LYS A 307 3.17 6.97 -4.18
C LYS A 307 3.69 5.70 -3.48
N HIS A 308 4.54 5.86 -2.44
CA HIS A 308 5.13 4.73 -1.71
C HIS A 308 4.33 4.30 -0.48
N GLU A 309 3.44 5.15 0.02
CA GLU A 309 2.59 4.93 1.18
C GLU A 309 1.12 4.96 0.78
N VAL A 310 0.31 4.16 1.47
CA VAL A 310 -1.15 4.11 1.31
C VAL A 310 -1.83 4.26 2.66
N ARG A 311 -3.09 4.66 2.63
CA ARG A 311 -3.96 4.61 3.81
C ARG A 311 -5.08 3.63 3.55
N PHE A 312 -5.17 2.60 4.37
CA PHE A 312 -6.27 1.66 4.32
C PHE A 312 -7.44 2.19 5.15
N HIS A 313 -8.63 2.12 4.62
CA HIS A 313 -9.84 2.51 5.35
C HIS A 313 -10.01 1.65 6.62
N GLN A 314 -9.69 0.36 6.51
CA GLN A 314 -9.69 -0.59 7.61
C GLN A 314 -8.28 -1.15 7.86
N SER A 315 -7.37 -0.31 8.35
CA SER A 315 -5.96 -0.64 8.53
C SER A 315 -5.74 -1.92 9.35
N ARG A 316 -6.49 -2.10 10.44
CA ARG A 316 -6.38 -3.28 11.29
C ARG A 316 -6.82 -4.56 10.59
N LEU A 317 -7.91 -4.50 9.82
CA LEU A 317 -8.38 -5.63 9.03
C LEU A 317 -7.30 -6.11 8.06
N VAL A 318 -6.67 -5.18 7.35
CA VAL A 318 -5.59 -5.48 6.40
C VAL A 318 -4.37 -6.06 7.13
N HIS A 319 -4.00 -5.48 8.28
CA HIS A 319 -2.92 -6.01 9.11
C HIS A 319 -3.17 -7.46 9.52
N ASP A 320 -4.32 -7.73 10.15
CA ASP A 320 -4.67 -9.05 10.67
C ASP A 320 -4.83 -10.07 9.53
N PHE A 321 -5.34 -9.64 8.38
CA PHE A 321 -5.44 -10.47 7.18
C PHE A 321 -4.07 -10.91 6.66
N ILE A 322 -3.12 -9.99 6.53
CA ILE A 322 -1.75 -10.30 6.09
C ILE A 322 -1.05 -11.18 7.12
N TYR A 323 -1.17 -10.84 8.41
CA TYR A 323 -0.60 -11.61 9.50
C TYR A 323 -1.06 -13.08 9.45
N GLN A 324 -2.37 -13.31 9.34
CA GLN A 324 -2.95 -14.65 9.31
C GLN A 324 -2.55 -15.41 8.04
N GLY A 325 -2.56 -14.76 6.88
CA GLY A 325 -2.15 -15.36 5.61
C GLY A 325 -0.71 -15.84 5.63
N VAL A 326 0.21 -15.03 6.16
CA VAL A 326 1.62 -15.41 6.31
C VAL A 326 1.80 -16.51 7.37
N LEU A 327 1.16 -16.35 8.53
CA LEU A 327 1.25 -17.31 9.63
C LEU A 327 0.74 -18.69 9.23
N SER A 328 -0.38 -18.77 8.48
CA SER A 328 -0.97 -20.04 8.05
C SER A 328 -0.01 -20.86 7.19
N VAL A 329 0.72 -20.22 6.27
CA VAL A 329 1.68 -20.90 5.39
C VAL A 329 2.92 -21.34 6.18
N LEU A 330 3.38 -20.54 7.13
CA LEU A 330 4.50 -20.89 8.01
C LEU A 330 4.17 -22.07 8.95
N GLN A 331 2.89 -22.22 9.36
CA GLN A 331 2.43 -23.32 10.20
C GLN A 331 2.22 -24.62 9.42
N GLN A 332 1.72 -24.56 8.20
CA GLN A 332 1.51 -25.74 7.34
C GLN A 332 2.79 -26.53 7.08
N GLN A 333 3.96 -25.87 7.09
CA GLN A 333 5.25 -26.58 7.00
C GLN A 333 5.58 -27.43 8.23
N LEU A 334 5.08 -27.06 9.40
CA LEU A 334 5.33 -27.83 10.65
C LEU A 334 4.44 -29.07 10.73
N ASP A 335 3.28 -29.05 10.08
CA ASP A 335 2.31 -30.14 10.08
C ASP A 335 2.48 -31.10 8.88
N ALA A 336 3.36 -30.79 7.93
CA ALA A 336 3.72 -31.73 6.87
C ALA A 336 4.42 -32.93 7.52
N PRO A 337 3.85 -34.16 7.45
CA PRO A 337 4.56 -35.34 7.95
C PRO A 337 5.90 -35.41 7.25
N LEU A 338 6.97 -35.55 8.04
CA LEU A 338 8.31 -35.84 7.52
C LEU A 338 8.13 -36.98 6.52
N ALA A 339 8.10 -36.69 5.24
CA ALA A 339 8.18 -37.69 4.21
C ALA A 339 9.49 -38.40 4.50
N GLU A 340 9.40 -39.65 5.00
CA GLU A 340 10.52 -40.53 5.08
C GLU A 340 11.19 -40.47 3.70
N LYS A 341 12.42 -40.00 3.69
CA LYS A 341 13.26 -40.09 2.50
C LYS A 341 13.24 -41.57 2.15
N ASP A 342 12.44 -41.93 1.16
CA ASP A 342 12.60 -43.23 0.50
C ASP A 342 14.06 -43.28 0.08
N ASP A 343 14.80 -44.13 0.77
CA ASP A 343 16.15 -44.53 0.35
C ASP A 343 16.05 -44.94 -1.12
N PRO A 344 16.93 -44.47 -1.99
CA PRO A 344 16.92 -44.86 -3.37
C PRO A 344 17.04 -46.41 -3.39
N PRO A 345 16.17 -47.13 -4.14
CA PRO A 345 16.18 -48.55 -4.15
C PRO A 345 17.57 -49.04 -4.55
N ALA A 346 18.15 -49.89 -3.71
CA ALA A 346 19.45 -50.50 -3.94
C ALA A 346 19.54 -51.07 -5.37
N PRO A 347 20.64 -50.83 -6.10
CA PRO A 347 20.79 -51.29 -7.48
C PRO A 347 20.62 -52.82 -7.53
N ARG A 348 19.59 -53.26 -8.23
CA ARG A 348 19.41 -54.70 -8.52
C ARG A 348 20.61 -55.17 -9.32
N PRO A 349 21.26 -56.33 -8.97
CA PRO A 349 22.36 -56.88 -9.74
C PRO A 349 21.81 -57.29 -11.12
N MET A 350 22.40 -56.75 -12.17
CA MET A 350 22.16 -57.20 -13.54
C MET A 350 22.76 -58.60 -13.71
N PRO A 351 22.10 -59.54 -14.42
CA PRO A 351 22.67 -60.83 -14.71
C PRO A 351 23.85 -60.68 -15.67
N GLU A 352 24.99 -61.29 -15.25
CA GLU A 352 26.16 -61.44 -16.11
C GLU A 352 25.78 -62.28 -17.34
N ASN A 353 25.89 -61.69 -18.52
CA ASN A 353 25.88 -62.44 -19.75
C ASN A 353 27.34 -62.50 -20.30
N ARG A 354 27.98 -63.63 -20.04
CA ARG A 354 29.23 -64.01 -20.72
C ARG A 354 28.93 -64.23 -22.19
N ILE A 355 29.71 -63.59 -23.08
CA ILE A 355 30.19 -64.21 -24.34
C ILE A 355 31.36 -63.39 -24.86
N ALA A 356 32.50 -64.06 -24.81
CA ALA A 356 33.54 -64.35 -25.79
C ALA A 356 34.16 -63.23 -26.65
N ALA A 357 35.44 -63.22 -26.49
CA ALA A 357 36.53 -62.59 -27.22
C ALA A 357 36.43 -62.59 -28.74
N GLY A 358 36.92 -61.50 -29.34
CA GLY A 358 37.22 -61.40 -30.77
C GLY A 358 37.70 -60.01 -31.15
N GLY A 359 38.89 -59.80 -31.20
CA GLY A 359 40.00 -59.19 -31.70
C GLY A 359 39.88 -58.07 -32.78
N ASN A 360 40.82 -57.19 -32.66
CA ASN A 360 41.57 -56.45 -33.70
C ASN A 360 40.95 -55.18 -34.36
N GLN A 361 41.55 -54.08 -34.03
CA GLN A 361 42.53 -53.33 -34.81
C GLN A 361 42.00 -52.14 -35.66
N PHE A 362 42.59 -51.01 -35.31
CA PHE A 362 43.05 -49.89 -36.15
C PHE A 362 42.04 -49.11 -37.03
N ALA A 363 41.85 -47.85 -36.82
CA ALA A 363 42.51 -46.72 -37.49
C ALA A 363 41.70 -45.41 -37.37
N ARG A 364 42.32 -44.36 -36.96
CA ARG A 364 42.03 -42.96 -37.28
C ARG A 364 42.71 -42.62 -38.62
N PRO A 365 42.53 -41.44 -39.28
CA PRO A 365 41.54 -40.34 -39.23
C PRO A 365 41.11 -39.93 -40.64
N ALA A 366 40.27 -38.91 -40.79
CA ALA A 366 40.32 -37.79 -41.73
C ALA A 366 38.99 -37.12 -41.98
N GLU A 367 38.91 -35.91 -41.60
CA GLU A 367 38.64 -34.65 -42.38
C GLU A 367 37.66 -34.67 -43.52
N ALA A 368 36.79 -33.66 -43.44
CA ALA A 368 36.45 -32.69 -44.45
C ALA A 368 35.19 -32.87 -45.34
N ARG A 369 34.49 -31.77 -45.36
CA ARG A 369 33.79 -31.09 -46.44
C ARG A 369 32.28 -31.21 -46.50
N GLU A 370 31.68 -30.00 -46.23
CA GLU A 370 30.47 -29.56 -46.89
C GLU A 370 30.52 -29.71 -48.42
N PRO A 371 29.36 -29.78 -49.09
CA PRO A 371 28.92 -28.50 -49.69
C PRO A 371 27.40 -28.28 -49.74
N ALA A 372 27.11 -27.01 -49.86
CA ALA A 372 25.85 -26.40 -50.21
C ALA A 372 25.34 -26.81 -51.59
N THR A 373 24.01 -26.75 -51.80
CA THR A 373 23.33 -26.20 -52.97
C THR A 373 21.80 -26.37 -52.82
N ARG A 374 21.09 -25.26 -52.77
CA ARG A 374 20.40 -24.51 -53.85
C ARG A 374 19.03 -25.02 -54.30
N PHE A 375 18.07 -24.11 -54.11
CA PHE A 375 16.93 -23.73 -55.00
C PHE A 375 15.89 -24.77 -55.41
N SER A 376 14.61 -24.43 -55.15
CA SER A 376 13.75 -23.96 -56.26
C SER A 376 12.39 -23.48 -55.77
N ILE A 377 12.06 -22.35 -56.27
CA ILE A 377 10.83 -21.57 -56.39
C ILE A 377 9.82 -22.32 -57.28
N THR A 378 8.54 -22.28 -56.98
CA THR A 378 7.43 -21.56 -57.59
C THR A 378 6.14 -22.35 -57.68
N PRO A 379 5.05 -21.71 -58.14
CA PRO A 379 3.87 -21.40 -57.33
C PRO A 379 2.59 -22.01 -57.93
N SER A 380 1.47 -21.52 -57.45
CA SER A 380 0.14 -21.57 -58.12
C SER A 380 -0.85 -22.61 -57.60
N ARG A 381 -1.99 -22.28 -57.06
CA ARG A 381 -3.17 -21.79 -57.78
C ARG A 381 -4.36 -21.81 -56.83
N GLU A 382 -5.03 -20.69 -56.69
CA GLU A 382 -6.45 -20.67 -56.33
C GLU A 382 -7.30 -21.41 -57.36
N PRO A 383 -8.49 -21.90 -57.02
CA PRO A 383 -9.65 -21.04 -57.16
C PRO A 383 -10.84 -21.27 -56.18
N ALA A 384 -11.50 -20.16 -55.93
CA ALA A 384 -12.97 -19.90 -56.00
C ALA A 384 -13.94 -20.64 -55.08
N ALA A 385 -14.52 -19.85 -54.26
CA ALA A 385 -15.94 -19.63 -53.94
C ALA A 385 -16.90 -20.81 -53.86
N SER A 386 -17.50 -20.97 -52.67
CA SER A 386 -18.96 -21.11 -52.63
C SER A 386 -19.54 -20.72 -51.26
N SER A 387 -20.51 -19.87 -51.36
CA SER A 387 -21.53 -19.39 -50.45
C SER A 387 -22.14 -20.44 -49.53
N GLY A 388 -22.37 -20.02 -48.24
CA GLY A 388 -23.24 -20.75 -47.34
C GLY A 388 -23.33 -20.08 -45.98
N LYS A 389 -24.20 -19.10 -45.82
CA LYS A 389 -24.82 -18.79 -44.51
C LYS A 389 -25.85 -19.90 -44.24
N PRO A 390 -26.08 -20.33 -42.98
CA PRO A 390 -26.90 -19.57 -42.07
C PRO A 390 -26.63 -19.81 -40.58
N GLY A 391 -27.25 -18.97 -39.77
CA GLY A 391 -27.74 -19.34 -38.46
C GLY A 391 -27.02 -18.66 -37.27
N GLY A 392 -27.54 -17.51 -36.89
CA GLY A 392 -27.21 -16.80 -35.69
C GLY A 392 -27.63 -17.58 -34.44
N ALA A 393 -26.78 -17.53 -33.44
CA ALA A 393 -27.18 -17.67 -32.06
C ALA A 393 -26.67 -16.43 -31.30
N SER A 394 -27.58 -15.51 -31.10
CA SER A 394 -27.42 -14.34 -30.28
C SER A 394 -27.40 -14.77 -28.83
N TRP A 395 -26.30 -14.49 -28.16
CA TRP A 395 -26.24 -14.46 -26.70
C TRP A 395 -26.73 -13.10 -26.21
N PRO A 396 -27.65 -13.04 -25.23
CA PRO A 396 -28.13 -11.76 -24.73
C PRO A 396 -27.05 -11.16 -23.82
N HIS A 397 -26.52 -10.00 -24.20
CA HIS A 397 -25.86 -9.07 -23.31
C HIS A 397 -26.90 -8.53 -22.32
N ALA A 398 -26.88 -9.03 -21.09
CA ALA A 398 -27.54 -8.38 -19.96
C ALA A 398 -26.67 -7.19 -19.55
N GLN A 399 -27.02 -6.00 -20.00
CA GLN A 399 -26.60 -4.76 -19.36
C GLN A 399 -27.33 -4.66 -18.02
N PRO A 400 -26.63 -4.41 -16.88
CA PRO A 400 -27.31 -4.03 -15.65
C PRO A 400 -27.88 -2.64 -15.86
N GLY A 401 -29.19 -2.56 -16.09
CA GLY A 401 -29.93 -1.32 -16.11
C GLY A 401 -29.85 -0.65 -14.73
N TYR A 402 -29.12 0.45 -14.66
CA TYR A 402 -29.12 1.38 -13.54
C TYR A 402 -30.57 1.84 -13.33
N GLN A 403 -31.19 1.44 -12.23
CA GLN A 403 -32.58 1.78 -11.94
C GLN A 403 -32.65 3.27 -11.60
N LYS A 404 -33.28 4.05 -12.48
CA LYS A 404 -33.57 5.50 -12.31
C LYS A 404 -34.25 5.86 -10.97
N GLN A 405 -34.78 4.88 -10.26
CA GLN A 405 -35.40 5.06 -8.94
C GLN A 405 -34.38 5.30 -7.81
N GLN A 406 -33.14 4.79 -7.92
CA GLN A 406 -32.11 5.07 -6.89
C GLN A 406 -31.55 6.48 -7.00
N GLY A 407 -31.47 7.05 -8.20
CA GLY A 407 -31.09 8.45 -8.40
C GLY A 407 -32.11 9.47 -7.91
N ALA A 408 -33.40 9.09 -7.88
CA ALA A 408 -34.46 9.96 -7.34
C ALA A 408 -34.45 9.97 -5.79
N LEU A 409 -34.14 8.81 -5.17
CA LEU A 409 -34.01 8.70 -3.72
C LEU A 409 -32.80 9.49 -3.19
N TYR A 410 -31.70 9.47 -3.95
CA TYR A 410 -30.48 10.22 -3.60
C TYR A 410 -30.66 11.74 -3.71
N ARG A 411 -31.43 12.22 -4.70
CA ARG A 411 -31.81 13.63 -4.79
C ARG A 411 -32.72 14.07 -3.66
N GLN A 412 -33.64 13.22 -3.23
CA GLN A 412 -34.55 13.51 -2.09
C GLN A 412 -33.83 13.57 -0.73
N LEU A 413 -32.68 12.91 -0.60
CA LEU A 413 -31.80 12.98 0.58
C LEU A 413 -30.88 14.21 0.57
N LEU A 414 -30.66 14.83 -0.58
CA LEU A 414 -29.82 16.04 -0.73
C LEU A 414 -30.65 17.34 -0.64
N ASP A 415 -31.97 17.28 -0.79
CA ASP A 415 -32.86 18.43 -0.58
C ASP A 415 -33.15 18.58 0.91
N THR A 416 -32.22 19.20 1.64
CA THR A 416 -32.47 19.71 2.98
C THR A 416 -33.38 20.94 2.84
N PRO A 417 -34.58 20.99 3.45
CA PRO A 417 -35.43 22.19 3.39
C PRO A 417 -34.68 23.35 4.02
N THR A 418 -34.41 24.37 3.24
CA THR A 418 -33.83 25.64 3.68
C THR A 418 -34.83 26.29 4.65
N ALA A 419 -34.55 26.17 5.94
CA ALA A 419 -35.26 26.96 6.93
C ALA A 419 -34.96 28.45 6.68
N PRO A 420 -35.93 29.36 6.78
CA PRO A 420 -35.73 30.78 6.56
C PRO A 420 -34.72 31.34 7.57
N LYS A 421 -33.69 32.02 7.09
CA LYS A 421 -32.72 32.75 7.92
C LYS A 421 -33.46 33.70 8.87
N PRO A 422 -33.28 33.58 10.19
CA PRO A 422 -33.69 34.68 11.08
C PRO A 422 -32.71 35.83 10.90
N ALA A 423 -33.28 37.05 10.79
CA ALA A 423 -32.52 38.28 10.77
C ALA A 423 -31.65 38.41 12.03
N LEU A 424 -30.36 38.71 11.82
CA LEU A 424 -29.40 39.02 12.87
C LEU A 424 -29.86 40.30 13.60
N GLN A 425 -30.42 40.13 14.78
CA GLN A 425 -30.42 41.16 15.82
C GLN A 425 -29.21 40.96 16.71
N PRO A 426 -28.45 41.99 17.09
CA PRO A 426 -27.34 41.83 18.02
C PRO A 426 -27.91 41.41 19.39
N PRO A 427 -27.36 40.38 20.03
CA PRO A 427 -27.82 40.00 21.36
C PRO A 427 -27.37 41.05 22.36
N ALA A 428 -28.35 41.60 23.08
CA ALA A 428 -28.14 42.36 24.30
C ALA A 428 -27.35 41.51 25.31
N ALA A 429 -26.37 42.12 25.94
CA ALA A 429 -25.59 41.54 27.03
C ALA A 429 -26.53 41.04 28.14
N ALA A 430 -26.70 39.76 28.22
CA ALA A 430 -27.24 39.08 29.40
C ALA A 430 -26.05 38.47 30.15
N GLU A 431 -25.71 39.06 31.26
CA GLU A 431 -24.89 38.48 32.31
C GLU A 431 -25.50 37.14 32.72
N LEU A 432 -24.98 36.04 32.21
CA LEU A 432 -25.18 34.70 32.75
C LEU A 432 -23.84 34.26 33.34
N ALA A 433 -23.81 34.11 34.65
CA ALA A 433 -22.79 33.38 35.38
C ALA A 433 -22.73 31.95 34.80
N GLY A 434 -22.01 31.79 33.70
CA GLY A 434 -21.80 30.51 33.00
C GLY A 434 -20.64 29.78 33.64
N HIS A 435 -20.94 28.68 34.32
CA HIS A 435 -19.93 27.68 34.64
C HIS A 435 -19.32 27.24 33.31
N SER A 436 -17.98 27.40 33.17
CA SER A 436 -17.29 27.00 31.94
C SER A 436 -17.55 25.53 31.66
N GLN A 437 -18.17 25.24 30.51
CA GLN A 437 -18.41 23.87 30.06
C GLN A 437 -17.20 23.26 29.34
N SER A 438 -16.05 23.93 29.40
CA SER A 438 -14.80 23.54 28.74
C SER A 438 -13.61 23.58 29.69
N PHE A 439 -12.61 22.74 29.45
CA PHE A 439 -11.33 22.77 30.15
C PHE A 439 -10.52 24.04 29.85
N GLY A 440 -10.84 24.76 28.78
CA GLY A 440 -10.14 25.96 28.34
C GLY A 440 -9.42 25.75 26.99
N ARG A 441 -8.68 26.77 26.57
CA ARG A 441 -7.97 26.77 25.29
C ARG A 441 -6.60 26.07 25.41
N VAL A 442 -6.31 25.10 24.57
CA VAL A 442 -4.98 24.47 24.47
C VAL A 442 -3.99 25.45 23.86
N LEU A 443 -2.92 25.79 24.60
CA LEU A 443 -1.85 26.66 24.13
C LEU A 443 -0.71 25.87 23.51
N THR A 444 -0.25 24.83 24.19
CA THR A 444 0.86 23.96 23.72
C THR A 444 0.86 22.63 24.45
N ILE A 445 1.64 21.68 23.96
CA ILE A 445 1.90 20.39 24.61
C ILE A 445 3.26 20.45 25.30
N VAL A 446 3.30 20.07 26.57
CA VAL A 446 4.47 20.06 27.43
C VAL A 446 4.81 18.61 27.78
N GLY A 447 6.08 18.22 27.63
CA GLY A 447 6.55 16.85 27.95
C GLY A 447 6.01 15.75 27.04
N GLY A 448 5.19 16.09 26.03
CA GLY A 448 4.57 15.14 25.10
C GLY A 448 3.28 14.50 25.60
N ASP A 449 2.94 14.62 26.88
CA ASP A 449 1.80 13.97 27.56
C ASP A 449 0.88 14.93 28.34
N CYS A 450 1.25 16.21 28.46
CA CYS A 450 0.47 17.23 29.15
C CYS A 450 0.09 18.37 28.21
N ALA A 451 -1.16 18.85 28.28
CA ALA A 451 -1.61 20.07 27.61
C ALA A 451 -1.54 21.27 28.56
N LEU A 452 -0.90 22.36 28.12
CA LEU A 452 -0.99 23.66 28.79
C LEU A 452 -2.24 24.37 28.30
N LEU A 453 -3.15 24.72 29.22
CA LEU A 453 -4.44 25.30 28.96
C LEU A 453 -4.52 26.73 29.50
N GLU A 454 -5.18 27.61 28.74
CA GLU A 454 -5.61 28.93 29.16
C GLU A 454 -7.05 28.86 29.69
N ARG A 455 -7.28 29.31 30.92
CA ARG A 455 -8.58 29.33 31.60
C ARG A 455 -8.87 30.72 32.18
N GLU A 456 -10.13 30.97 32.55
CA GLU A 456 -10.61 32.20 33.19
C GLU A 456 -9.97 32.49 34.55
N GLY A 457 -8.86 32.10 34.89
CA GLY A 457 -8.15 32.31 36.17
C GLY A 457 -6.67 32.06 36.06
N GLY A 458 -6.14 31.87 34.86
CA GLY A 458 -4.71 31.62 34.67
C GLY A 458 -4.42 30.40 33.81
N LEU A 459 -3.23 29.83 33.95
CA LEU A 459 -2.80 28.66 33.21
C LEU A 459 -3.00 27.40 34.06
N ALA A 460 -3.27 26.29 33.37
CA ALA A 460 -3.35 24.96 33.96
C ALA A 460 -2.68 23.92 33.09
N LEU A 461 -2.08 22.91 33.69
CA LEU A 461 -1.61 21.70 33.02
C LEU A 461 -2.64 20.61 33.15
N LEU A 462 -2.96 19.94 32.04
CA LEU A 462 -3.86 18.82 31.98
C LEU A 462 -3.13 17.58 31.46
N SER A 463 -3.23 16.46 32.18
CA SER A 463 -2.67 15.18 31.76
C SER A 463 -3.54 14.54 30.69
N LEU A 464 -3.02 14.45 29.46
CA LEU A 464 -3.72 13.84 28.32
C LEU A 464 -3.90 12.32 28.51
N THR A 465 -2.93 11.66 29.12
CA THR A 465 -3.02 10.22 29.46
C THR A 465 -4.14 9.92 30.44
N VAL A 466 -4.32 10.77 31.46
CA VAL A 466 -5.43 10.61 32.42
C VAL A 466 -6.76 10.93 31.74
N ALA A 467 -6.83 11.98 30.92
CA ALA A 467 -8.02 12.35 30.17
C ALA A 467 -8.46 11.21 29.22
N GLU A 468 -7.53 10.59 28.50
CA GLU A 468 -7.78 9.45 27.62
C GLU A 468 -8.34 8.24 28.40
N ARG A 469 -7.80 7.96 29.58
CA ARG A 469 -8.30 6.88 30.43
C ARG A 469 -9.76 7.09 30.85
N TRP A 470 -10.10 8.31 31.22
CA TRP A 470 -11.48 8.66 31.55
C TRP A 470 -12.43 8.55 30.34
N LEU A 471 -11.98 8.98 29.18
CA LEU A 471 -12.72 8.83 27.94
C LEU A 471 -13.01 7.35 27.64
N ARG A 472 -11.99 6.51 27.72
CA ARG A 472 -12.12 5.05 27.51
C ARG A 472 -13.07 4.41 28.53
N GLN A 473 -12.98 4.80 29.79
CA GLN A 473 -13.91 4.33 30.82
C GLN A 473 -15.35 4.73 30.50
N ALA A 474 -15.59 5.95 30.08
CA ALA A 474 -16.91 6.42 29.69
C ALA A 474 -17.46 5.66 28.47
N GLN A 475 -16.62 5.38 27.48
CA GLN A 475 -16.98 4.60 26.29
C GLN A 475 -17.29 3.13 26.59
N LEU A 476 -16.71 2.57 27.66
CA LEU A 476 -16.94 1.19 28.11
C LEU A 476 -18.10 1.09 29.13
N THR A 477 -18.50 2.20 29.74
CA THR A 477 -19.61 2.17 30.71
C THR A 477 -20.94 2.18 29.99
N PRO A 478 -21.79 1.14 30.11
CA PRO A 478 -23.10 1.12 29.48
C PRO A 478 -24.00 2.23 30.03
N GLY A 479 -24.72 2.92 29.14
CA GLY A 479 -25.74 3.88 29.49
C GLY A 479 -27.09 3.20 29.72
N ALA A 480 -28.16 3.74 29.13
CA ALA A 480 -29.49 3.10 29.12
C ALA A 480 -29.52 1.84 28.24
N GLU A 481 -28.60 1.71 27.30
CA GLU A 481 -28.46 0.56 26.41
C GLU A 481 -27.07 -0.08 26.61
N ALA A 482 -26.95 -1.38 26.28
CA ALA A 482 -25.68 -2.09 26.29
C ALA A 482 -24.68 -1.46 25.32
N VAL A 483 -23.38 -1.55 25.63
CA VAL A 483 -22.32 -1.09 24.72
C VAL A 483 -22.38 -1.91 23.43
N CYS A 484 -22.30 -1.25 22.28
CA CYS A 484 -22.39 -1.90 20.98
C CYS A 484 -21.24 -2.89 20.78
N ALA A 485 -21.59 -4.18 20.70
CA ALA A 485 -20.65 -5.25 20.40
C ALA A 485 -20.30 -5.23 18.92
N GLN A 486 -19.00 -5.19 18.59
CA GLN A 486 -18.51 -5.29 17.22
C GLN A 486 -17.91 -6.67 17.00
N PRO A 487 -18.36 -7.43 15.98
CA PRO A 487 -17.83 -8.75 15.72
C PRO A 487 -16.34 -8.69 15.38
N LEU A 488 -15.60 -9.64 15.94
CA LEU A 488 -14.21 -9.87 15.54
C LEU A 488 -14.19 -10.61 14.20
N LEU A 489 -13.32 -10.19 13.31
CA LEU A 489 -13.17 -10.85 12.01
C LEU A 489 -12.75 -12.31 12.18
N ILE A 490 -11.88 -12.54 13.16
CA ILE A 490 -11.40 -13.85 13.55
C ILE A 490 -11.73 -13.99 15.05
N PRO A 491 -12.60 -14.92 15.42
CA PRO A 491 -12.90 -15.18 16.82
C PRO A 491 -11.63 -15.61 17.57
N LEU A 492 -11.36 -14.97 18.71
CA LEU A 492 -10.22 -15.29 19.54
C LEU A 492 -10.51 -16.57 20.35
N ARG A 493 -9.73 -17.63 20.13
CA ARG A 493 -9.88 -18.90 20.83
C ARG A 493 -8.80 -19.06 21.89
N LEU A 494 -9.19 -19.25 23.14
CA LEU A 494 -8.29 -19.35 24.29
C LEU A 494 -8.53 -20.66 25.04
N LYS A 495 -7.46 -21.26 25.57
CA LYS A 495 -7.56 -22.37 26.51
C LYS A 495 -7.78 -21.79 27.90
N VAL A 496 -8.73 -22.34 28.65
CA VAL A 496 -9.10 -21.88 29.99
C VAL A 496 -9.23 -23.05 30.95
N THR A 497 -8.99 -22.79 32.20
CA THR A 497 -9.17 -23.76 33.29
C THR A 497 -10.66 -23.85 33.69
N GLU A 498 -11.04 -24.90 34.42
CA GLU A 498 -12.43 -25.09 34.83
C GLU A 498 -12.93 -23.97 35.78
N GLY A 499 -12.07 -23.43 36.64
CA GLY A 499 -12.39 -22.28 37.48
C GLY A 499 -12.64 -20.99 36.70
N GLU A 500 -11.84 -20.74 35.66
CA GLU A 500 -12.01 -19.58 34.77
C GLU A 500 -13.31 -19.69 33.95
N LYS A 501 -13.71 -20.88 33.53
CA LYS A 501 -15.00 -21.10 32.85
C LYS A 501 -16.19 -20.78 33.75
N GLN A 502 -16.14 -21.24 34.99
CA GLN A 502 -17.22 -20.94 35.96
C GLN A 502 -17.33 -19.43 36.20
N ALA A 503 -16.18 -18.73 36.35
CA ALA A 503 -16.18 -17.29 36.49
C ALA A 503 -16.73 -16.57 35.26
N LEU A 504 -16.35 -17.01 34.03
CA LEU A 504 -16.87 -16.47 32.79
C LEU A 504 -18.36 -16.69 32.61
N ALA A 505 -18.87 -17.89 32.96
CA ALA A 505 -20.28 -18.19 32.89
C ALA A 505 -21.11 -17.31 33.88
N ALA A 506 -20.59 -17.07 35.07
CA ALA A 506 -21.20 -16.18 36.05
C ALA A 506 -21.13 -14.70 35.63
N ALA A 507 -20.04 -14.28 34.97
CA ALA A 507 -19.81 -12.91 34.48
C ALA A 507 -20.50 -12.64 33.11
N GLN A 508 -21.04 -13.65 32.42
CA GLN A 508 -21.61 -13.52 31.08
C GLN A 508 -22.65 -12.39 30.93
N PRO A 509 -23.60 -12.17 31.88
CA PRO A 509 -24.53 -11.05 31.77
C PRO A 509 -23.85 -9.68 31.81
N ALA A 510 -22.80 -9.51 32.62
CA ALA A 510 -22.06 -8.29 32.74
C ALA A 510 -21.19 -8.05 31.48
N LEU A 511 -20.56 -9.09 30.95
CA LEU A 511 -19.78 -9.04 29.71
C LEU A 511 -20.65 -8.68 28.50
N ALA A 512 -21.87 -9.22 28.43
CA ALA A 512 -22.82 -8.89 27.37
C ALA A 512 -23.23 -7.40 27.40
N GLN A 513 -23.43 -6.81 28.59
CA GLN A 513 -23.71 -5.38 28.75
C GLN A 513 -22.53 -4.50 28.31
N LEU A 514 -21.31 -4.99 28.49
CA LEU A 514 -20.07 -4.34 28.05
C LEU A 514 -19.76 -4.57 26.56
N GLY A 515 -20.64 -5.26 25.82
CA GLY A 515 -20.45 -5.55 24.40
C GLY A 515 -19.39 -6.61 24.12
N ILE A 516 -19.11 -7.51 25.08
CA ILE A 516 -18.18 -8.63 24.90
C ILE A 516 -18.98 -9.92 24.73
N ASP A 517 -18.93 -10.50 23.52
CA ASP A 517 -19.59 -11.78 23.21
C ASP A 517 -18.61 -12.93 23.35
N VAL A 518 -18.87 -13.79 24.35
CA VAL A 518 -18.02 -14.92 24.70
C VAL A 518 -18.81 -16.22 24.59
N HIS A 519 -18.29 -17.18 23.85
CA HIS A 519 -18.85 -18.53 23.76
C HIS A 519 -17.88 -19.53 24.41
N THR A 520 -18.40 -20.37 25.29
CA THR A 520 -17.58 -21.34 26.05
C THR A 520 -17.85 -22.76 25.55
N ASP A 521 -16.83 -23.45 25.07
CA ASP A 521 -16.83 -24.86 24.69
C ASP A 521 -16.22 -25.72 25.82
N ALA A 522 -16.19 -27.04 25.61
CA ALA A 522 -15.67 -27.98 26.63
C ALA A 522 -14.23 -27.67 27.07
N LEU A 523 -13.34 -27.21 26.19
CA LEU A 523 -11.90 -26.98 26.47
C LEU A 523 -11.44 -25.55 26.14
N HIS A 524 -12.27 -24.73 25.48
CA HIS A 524 -11.87 -23.42 24.97
C HIS A 524 -12.96 -22.39 25.18
N VAL A 525 -12.53 -21.15 25.26
CA VAL A 525 -13.39 -19.99 25.21
C VAL A 525 -13.13 -19.24 23.91
N THR A 526 -14.19 -18.88 23.21
CA THR A 526 -14.14 -18.17 21.94
C THR A 526 -14.78 -16.79 22.10
N VAL A 527 -14.00 -15.73 21.98
CA VAL A 527 -14.50 -14.35 21.95
C VAL A 527 -14.87 -14.00 20.51
N ARG A 528 -16.14 -13.65 20.27
CA ARG A 528 -16.70 -13.38 18.93
C ARG A 528 -16.83 -11.90 18.63
N ALA A 529 -17.13 -11.09 19.66
CA ALA A 529 -17.29 -9.65 19.51
C ALA A 529 -16.78 -8.92 20.75
N VAL A 530 -16.30 -7.69 20.55
CA VAL A 530 -15.82 -6.80 21.60
C VAL A 530 -16.25 -5.36 21.32
N PRO A 531 -16.35 -4.47 22.33
CA PRO A 531 -16.64 -3.06 22.10
C PRO A 531 -15.49 -2.34 21.41
N LEU A 532 -15.79 -1.22 20.75
CA LEU A 532 -14.83 -0.46 19.93
C LEU A 532 -13.50 -0.15 20.65
N PRO A 533 -13.46 0.30 21.94
CA PRO A 533 -12.21 0.60 22.61
C PRO A 533 -11.28 -0.61 22.80
N LEU A 534 -11.83 -1.82 22.90
CA LEU A 534 -11.05 -3.05 23.03
C LEU A 534 -10.54 -3.55 21.70
N ARG A 535 -11.23 -3.24 20.60
CA ARG A 535 -10.85 -3.72 19.27
C ARG A 535 -9.49 -3.23 18.81
N GLN A 536 -9.03 -2.11 19.34
CA GLN A 536 -7.73 -1.51 19.04
C GLN A 536 -6.59 -2.04 19.93
N GLN A 537 -6.87 -2.98 20.83
CA GLN A 537 -5.91 -3.52 21.80
C GLN A 537 -5.46 -4.93 21.44
N ASN A 538 -4.35 -5.36 22.03
CA ASN A 538 -3.92 -6.75 21.92
C ASN A 538 -4.82 -7.66 22.75
N LEU A 539 -5.87 -8.20 22.11
CA LEU A 539 -6.85 -9.05 22.78
C LEU A 539 -6.25 -10.37 23.27
N GLN A 540 -5.14 -10.83 22.68
CA GLN A 540 -4.47 -12.07 23.11
C GLN A 540 -3.81 -11.92 24.50
N ILE A 541 -3.49 -10.71 24.91
CA ILE A 541 -2.98 -10.41 26.25
C ILE A 541 -4.13 -9.97 27.15
N LEU A 542 -4.94 -9.02 26.70
CA LEU A 542 -5.96 -8.38 27.52
C LEU A 542 -7.07 -9.36 27.96
N ILE A 543 -7.51 -10.28 27.07
CA ILE A 543 -8.61 -11.20 27.41
C ILE A 543 -8.21 -12.25 28.45
N PRO A 544 -7.03 -12.91 28.37
CA PRO A 544 -6.55 -13.77 29.45
C PRO A 544 -6.42 -13.04 30.79
N GLU A 545 -5.91 -11.80 30.80
CA GLU A 545 -5.82 -10.99 32.01
C GLU A 545 -7.20 -10.63 32.58
N LEU A 546 -8.18 -10.32 31.71
CA LEU A 546 -9.57 -10.10 32.09
C LEU A 546 -10.17 -11.36 32.72
N ILE A 547 -9.96 -12.52 32.12
CA ILE A 547 -10.43 -13.81 32.63
C ILE A 547 -9.80 -14.09 34.00
N GLY A 548 -8.50 -13.87 34.15
CA GLY A 548 -7.79 -13.99 35.42
C GLY A 548 -8.33 -13.04 36.50
N TYR A 549 -8.64 -11.81 36.14
CA TYR A 549 -9.29 -10.85 37.02
C TYR A 549 -10.69 -11.31 37.47
N LEU A 550 -11.52 -11.76 36.52
CA LEU A 550 -12.87 -12.28 36.81
C LEU A 550 -12.82 -13.51 37.73
N ALA A 551 -11.85 -14.39 37.56
CA ALA A 551 -11.69 -15.58 38.40
C ALA A 551 -11.38 -15.26 39.88
N GLN A 552 -10.87 -14.04 40.17
CA GLN A 552 -10.57 -13.57 41.52
C GLN A 552 -11.73 -12.78 42.17
N GLN A 553 -12.82 -12.50 41.41
CA GLN A 553 -13.94 -11.70 41.91
C GLN A 553 -15.07 -12.61 42.39
N ASN A 554 -15.74 -12.20 43.50
CA ASN A 554 -16.93 -12.87 44.03
C ASN A 554 -18.23 -12.24 43.52
N ALA A 555 -18.20 -11.03 42.95
CA ALA A 555 -19.31 -10.30 42.39
C ALA A 555 -18.91 -9.60 41.11
N PHE A 556 -19.77 -9.66 40.09
CA PHE A 556 -19.49 -9.12 38.75
C PHE A 556 -20.26 -7.83 38.52
N ASP A 557 -19.69 -6.71 39.02
CA ASP A 557 -20.23 -5.38 38.75
C ASP A 557 -19.68 -4.84 37.44
N VAL A 558 -20.57 -4.38 36.56
CA VAL A 558 -20.24 -3.86 35.23
C VAL A 558 -19.31 -2.65 35.30
N GLY A 559 -19.53 -1.75 36.28
CA GLY A 559 -18.69 -0.57 36.48
C GLY A 559 -17.26 -0.91 36.87
N ASN A 560 -17.08 -1.89 37.74
CA ASN A 560 -15.76 -2.35 38.17
C ASN A 560 -15.00 -3.04 37.03
N ILE A 561 -15.69 -3.83 36.20
CA ILE A 561 -15.08 -4.47 35.02
C ILE A 561 -14.68 -3.40 34.00
N ALA A 562 -15.55 -2.42 33.71
CA ALA A 562 -15.24 -1.30 32.81
C ALA A 562 -14.05 -0.47 33.30
N GLN A 563 -13.98 -0.19 34.59
CA GLN A 563 -12.86 0.53 35.20
C GLN A 563 -11.54 -0.26 35.11
N TRP A 564 -11.60 -1.58 35.39
CA TRP A 564 -10.44 -2.45 35.27
C TRP A 564 -9.93 -2.48 33.82
N MET A 565 -10.84 -2.65 32.85
CA MET A 565 -10.49 -2.62 31.44
C MET A 565 -9.85 -1.29 31.06
N ALA A 566 -10.45 -0.15 31.41
CA ALA A 566 -9.93 1.17 31.08
C ALA A 566 -8.53 1.43 31.65
N ARG A 567 -8.17 0.82 32.79
CA ARG A 567 -6.83 0.91 33.39
C ARG A 567 -5.78 0.06 32.67
N ASN A 568 -6.21 -1.09 32.12
CA ASN A 568 -5.29 -2.03 31.47
C ASN A 568 -5.22 -1.83 29.96
N LEU A 569 -6.01 -0.90 29.38
CA LEU A 569 -5.85 -0.48 28.00
C LEU A 569 -4.56 0.33 27.86
N THR A 570 -3.64 -0.16 27.04
CA THR A 570 -2.41 0.57 26.72
C THR A 570 -2.72 1.78 25.85
N SER A 571 -2.09 2.93 26.15
CA SER A 571 -2.13 4.07 25.22
C SER A 571 -1.24 3.77 24.03
N GLU A 572 -1.78 3.87 22.83
CA GLU A 572 -1.00 3.74 21.59
C GLU A 572 -0.10 4.96 21.35
N GLN A 573 -0.37 6.07 22.08
CA GLN A 573 0.33 7.32 21.89
C GLN A 573 1.35 7.55 23.00
N THR A 574 2.61 7.55 22.65
CA THR A 574 3.72 7.93 23.53
C THR A 574 3.95 9.45 23.54
N SER A 575 3.42 10.18 22.56
CA SER A 575 3.47 11.64 22.49
C SER A 575 2.25 12.18 21.73
N TRP A 576 1.70 13.28 22.23
CA TRP A 576 0.54 13.95 21.68
C TRP A 576 0.93 15.16 20.82
N ASN A 577 0.20 15.39 19.72
CA ASN A 577 0.25 16.65 19.00
C ASN A 577 -0.96 17.54 19.40
N MET A 578 -0.89 18.83 19.07
CA MET A 578 -1.93 19.79 19.45
C MET A 578 -3.33 19.43 18.92
N ALA A 579 -3.42 18.94 17.67
CA ALA A 579 -4.71 18.58 17.06
C ALA A 579 -5.33 17.36 17.76
N GLN A 580 -4.53 16.36 18.12
CA GLN A 580 -4.96 15.18 18.87
C GLN A 580 -5.41 15.53 20.28
N ALA A 581 -4.68 16.42 20.96
CA ALA A 581 -5.05 16.88 22.30
C ALA A 581 -6.40 17.64 22.29
N ILE A 582 -6.61 18.52 21.31
CA ILE A 582 -7.88 19.25 21.15
C ILE A 582 -9.03 18.26 20.88
N ALA A 583 -8.83 17.28 20.00
CA ALA A 583 -9.86 16.28 19.69
C ALA A 583 -10.20 15.42 20.93
N LEU A 584 -9.19 14.97 21.67
CA LEU A 584 -9.37 14.21 22.91
C LEU A 584 -10.17 15.02 23.94
N LEU A 585 -9.80 16.28 24.17
CA LEU A 585 -10.47 17.13 25.15
C LEU A 585 -11.91 17.41 24.76
N ALA A 586 -12.20 17.65 23.49
CA ALA A 586 -13.57 17.82 22.98
C ALA A 586 -14.43 16.56 23.24
N ASP A 587 -13.87 15.38 23.03
CA ASP A 587 -14.57 14.12 23.32
C ASP A 587 -14.78 13.89 24.83
N VAL A 588 -13.79 14.24 25.65
CA VAL A 588 -13.90 14.18 27.13
C VAL A 588 -14.96 15.16 27.65
N GLU A 589 -14.98 16.40 27.16
CA GLU A 589 -15.97 17.41 27.49
C GLU A 589 -17.40 16.95 27.13
N ARG A 590 -17.55 16.29 25.99
CA ARG A 590 -18.82 15.76 25.50
C ARG A 590 -19.32 14.57 26.29
N LEU A 591 -18.46 13.57 26.58
CA LEU A 591 -18.84 12.31 27.22
C LEU A 591 -18.72 12.34 28.75
N CYS A 592 -17.88 13.22 29.31
CA CYS A 592 -17.58 13.34 30.72
C CYS A 592 -17.69 14.78 31.23
N PRO A 593 -18.83 15.50 31.07
CA PRO A 593 -18.95 16.91 31.47
C PRO A 593 -18.71 17.15 32.96
N GLN A 594 -18.87 16.12 33.80
CA GLN A 594 -18.55 16.17 35.22
C GLN A 594 -17.07 16.43 35.52
N LEU A 595 -16.14 16.00 34.63
CA LEU A 595 -14.70 16.20 34.81
C LEU A 595 -14.28 17.65 34.63
N VAL A 596 -15.04 18.43 33.85
CA VAL A 596 -14.81 19.87 33.69
C VAL A 596 -15.15 20.63 34.98
N ARG A 597 -16.24 20.22 35.64
CA ARG A 597 -16.74 20.86 36.86
C ARG A 597 -15.94 20.47 38.10
N THR A 598 -15.63 19.19 38.23
CA THR A 598 -14.91 18.61 39.38
C THR A 598 -13.81 17.69 38.88
N PRO A 599 -12.68 18.25 38.42
CA PRO A 599 -11.58 17.41 37.90
C PRO A 599 -11.00 16.56 39.02
N PRO A 600 -10.84 15.24 38.81
CA PRO A 600 -10.18 14.37 39.80
C PRO A 600 -8.71 14.72 39.94
N GLY A 601 -8.12 14.36 41.09
CA GLY A 601 -6.70 14.57 41.33
C GLY A 601 -5.84 13.90 40.24
N GLY A 602 -4.86 14.63 39.73
CA GLY A 602 -3.97 14.18 38.66
C GLY A 602 -4.44 14.42 37.25
N LEU A 603 -5.70 14.91 37.02
CA LEU A 603 -6.16 15.29 35.69
C LEU A 603 -5.76 16.72 35.34
N LEU A 604 -6.03 17.68 36.25
CA LEU A 604 -5.81 19.12 36.03
C LEU A 604 -5.07 19.72 37.19
N GLN A 605 -3.99 20.47 36.92
CA GLN A 605 -3.17 21.15 37.92
C GLN A 605 -3.02 22.63 37.53
N PRO A 606 -3.44 23.58 38.35
CA PRO A 606 -3.15 25.01 38.10
C PRO A 606 -1.66 25.28 38.11
N VAL A 607 -1.19 26.17 37.23
CA VAL A 607 0.22 26.60 37.15
C VAL A 607 0.35 27.93 37.87
N ASP A 608 1.15 27.96 38.93
CA ASP A 608 1.48 29.21 39.62
C ASP A 608 2.59 29.97 38.88
N LEU A 609 2.21 31.07 38.23
CA LEU A 609 3.15 31.95 37.53
C LEU A 609 3.71 33.07 38.42
N HIS A 610 3.18 33.29 39.64
CA HIS A 610 3.60 34.40 40.48
C HIS A 610 5.05 34.30 40.90
N SER A 611 5.52 33.11 41.21
CA SER A 611 6.92 32.88 41.55
C SER A 611 7.87 33.18 40.38
N ALA A 612 7.50 32.76 39.18
CA ALA A 612 8.29 33.02 37.96
C ALA A 612 8.24 34.52 37.54
N MET A 613 7.08 35.15 37.68
CA MET A 613 6.92 36.59 37.40
C MET A 613 7.69 37.47 38.44
N ASN A 614 7.75 37.06 39.69
CA ASN A 614 8.52 37.79 40.71
C ASN A 614 10.01 37.65 40.45
N ALA A 615 10.50 36.47 40.08
CA ALA A 615 11.90 36.27 39.71
C ALA A 615 12.36 37.11 38.49
N LEU A 616 11.44 37.48 37.58
CA LEU A 616 11.72 38.38 36.46
C LEU A 616 11.63 39.87 36.81
N LYS A 617 11.09 40.23 37.97
CA LYS A 617 10.98 41.64 38.45
C LYS A 617 12.11 42.03 39.36
N ASP A 618 12.89 41.06 39.86
CA ASP A 618 14.03 41.29 40.78
C ASP A 618 15.36 41.52 40.03
N GLU A 619 15.34 41.64 38.66
CA GLU A 619 16.41 42.20 37.86
C GLU A 619 16.03 43.65 37.40
#